data_01729347730d0284767ff7548dba4850
#
_entry.id   01729347730d0284767ff7548dba4850
#
_cell.length_a   1.000
_cell.length_b   1.000
_cell.length_c   1.000
_cell.angle_alpha   90.00
_cell.angle_beta   90.00
_cell.angle_gamma   90.00
#
_symmetry.space_group_name_H-M   'P 1'
#
loop_
_entity.id
_entity.type
_entity.pdbx_description
1 polymer ?
#
loop_
_entity_poly.entity_id
_entity_poly.type
_entity_poly.pdbx_seq_one_letter_code
_entity_poly.pdbx_strand_id
1 'polypeptide(L)'
;MDSIFSICGSCFNLDVKNFLIFAVVFLLSADYIKNRRPGSFPPGPPALPIVGHIFNLDYTRVHVSLTQLAGRYGDVYSLRMGQRWMVVLNGITVLKEALVNQGDSVADRPYSPLQHDVSYGLGVIFSNGNKWKQQRRFALSTMRHFGFGKKSLEPVILDEFICCAKNFKSHKGKPFDPHLIVNNVVSNVICSLVFGHRFEYGDEKFLKLMKWFADGLELEASVWVQLYNSFPVLMRRLPGPHQAVQHIWNNLKDFIGVELKEHKQNWDPSDQRDYIDCYLNEIQTSKGQADNTFDEENLVLCVLDLFSAGSETTSTTLRWAFLYMVKYPEIQAKVQAEIDRVIGPSRQPSMKDRANLPYTDAVIHEVQRIGNIVPLSLPHITSRDVQLGGYTIPKGVTIIPNLTSVLLDKNEWETPDTFNPGHFLNAEGKFVKPAAFIPFSAGKRLCLGENLARMELFLFFSSFMQRFSWSMPAGVEPLLKPRFGITLSPEPYEICAISR
;
A
#
# COMPACT_ATOMS: atom_id res chain seq x y z
N MET A 1 -7.06 36.15 63.18
CA MET A 1 -7.66 35.85 61.85
C MET A 1 -6.71 35.06 60.95
N ASP A 2 -5.41 35.17 61.03
CA ASP A 2 -4.42 34.53 60.14
C ASP A 2 -4.30 33.00 60.30
N SER A 3 -4.62 32.46 61.51
CA SER A 3 -4.56 31.03 61.76
C SER A 3 -5.70 30.23 61.08
N ILE A 4 -6.87 30.85 60.87
CA ILE A 4 -8.02 30.21 60.24
C ILE A 4 -7.81 30.14 58.70
N PHE A 5 -7.18 31.16 58.08
CA PHE A 5 -6.85 31.16 56.66
C PHE A 5 -5.77 30.16 56.35
N SER A 6 -4.78 29.91 57.18
CA SER A 6 -3.73 28.92 56.99
C SER A 6 -4.28 27.48 57.04
N ILE A 7 -5.20 27.18 57.96
CA ILE A 7 -5.83 25.86 58.10
C ILE A 7 -6.76 25.59 56.88
N CYS A 8 -7.51 26.60 56.42
CA CYS A 8 -8.39 26.48 55.27
C CYS A 8 -7.61 26.27 53.96
N GLY A 9 -6.47 26.97 53.79
CA GLY A 9 -5.59 26.79 52.63
C GLY A 9 -4.93 25.42 52.56
N SER A 10 -4.53 24.86 53.72
CA SER A 10 -3.95 23.52 53.80
C SER A 10 -4.97 22.41 53.56
N CYS A 11 -6.20 22.56 54.06
CA CYS A 11 -7.29 21.62 53.79
C CYS A 11 -7.70 21.64 52.31
N PHE A 12 -7.78 22.82 51.70
CA PHE A 12 -8.14 22.94 50.28
C PHE A 12 -7.09 22.33 49.36
N ASN A 13 -5.80 22.53 49.66
CA ASN A 13 -4.71 21.86 48.88
C ASN A 13 -4.68 20.35 49.11
N LEU A 14 -4.99 19.86 50.29
CA LEU A 14 -5.07 18.41 50.53
C LEU A 14 -6.25 17.78 49.77
N ASP A 15 -7.39 18.45 49.76
CA ASP A 15 -8.59 17.98 49.04
C ASP A 15 -8.40 17.96 47.52
N VAL A 16 -7.80 18.99 46.96
CA VAL A 16 -7.50 19.02 45.50
C VAL A 16 -6.50 17.93 45.10
N LYS A 17 -5.44 17.74 45.88
CA LYS A 17 -4.46 16.66 45.66
C LYS A 17 -5.11 15.27 45.72
N ASN A 18 -5.89 15.04 46.78
CA ASN A 18 -6.58 13.76 46.96
C ASN A 18 -7.64 13.52 45.89
N PHE A 19 -8.36 14.56 45.48
CA PHE A 19 -9.30 14.49 44.37
C PHE A 19 -8.60 14.14 43.05
N LEU A 20 -7.46 14.77 42.74
CA LEU A 20 -6.67 14.47 41.53
C LEU A 20 -6.16 13.03 41.53
N ILE A 21 -5.63 12.55 42.68
CA ILE A 21 -5.17 11.15 42.84
C ILE A 21 -6.36 10.19 42.64
N PHE A 22 -7.49 10.47 43.29
CA PHE A 22 -8.70 9.66 43.11
C PHE A 22 -9.16 9.64 41.65
N ALA A 23 -9.22 10.80 41.00
CA ALA A 23 -9.61 10.92 39.62
C ALA A 23 -8.68 10.10 38.68
N VAL A 24 -7.36 10.16 38.88
CA VAL A 24 -6.38 9.38 38.13
C VAL A 24 -6.58 7.89 38.38
N VAL A 25 -6.67 7.45 39.64
CA VAL A 25 -6.89 6.04 39.98
C VAL A 25 -8.22 5.54 39.41
N PHE A 26 -9.27 6.34 39.52
CA PHE A 26 -10.59 6.01 38.95
C PHE A 26 -10.54 5.87 37.44
N LEU A 27 -9.93 6.84 36.74
CA LEU A 27 -9.79 6.78 35.26
C LEU A 27 -8.96 5.57 34.79
N LEU A 28 -7.86 5.28 35.49
CA LEU A 28 -7.03 4.09 35.15
C LEU A 28 -7.79 2.78 35.41
N SER A 29 -8.52 2.72 36.56
CA SER A 29 -9.33 1.55 36.91
C SER A 29 -10.50 1.38 35.93
N ALA A 30 -11.17 2.46 35.58
CA ALA A 30 -12.25 2.44 34.58
C ALA A 30 -11.75 2.02 33.19
N ASP A 31 -10.59 2.54 32.77
CA ASP A 31 -9.94 2.11 31.51
C ASP A 31 -9.60 0.62 31.56
N TYR A 32 -9.01 0.13 32.66
CA TYR A 32 -8.65 -1.28 32.83
C TYR A 32 -9.88 -2.18 32.74
N ILE A 33 -10.95 -1.86 33.48
CA ILE A 33 -12.19 -2.65 33.51
C ILE A 33 -12.88 -2.65 32.12
N LYS A 34 -13.03 -1.46 31.52
CA LYS A 34 -13.68 -1.28 30.21
C LYS A 34 -12.94 -1.99 29.09
N ASN A 35 -11.62 -1.96 29.12
CA ASN A 35 -10.76 -2.48 28.06
C ASN A 35 -10.10 -3.80 28.44
N ARG A 36 -10.66 -4.53 29.41
CA ARG A 36 -10.19 -5.87 29.76
C ARG A 36 -10.39 -6.82 28.59
N ARG A 37 -9.34 -7.60 28.28
CA ARG A 37 -9.39 -8.60 27.23
C ARG A 37 -10.47 -9.66 27.56
N PRO A 38 -11.43 -9.96 26.65
CA PRO A 38 -12.34 -11.08 26.83
C PRO A 38 -11.60 -12.42 26.91
N GLY A 39 -12.09 -13.40 27.67
CA GLY A 39 -11.41 -14.70 27.84
C GLY A 39 -11.29 -15.54 26.58
N SER A 40 -12.21 -15.39 25.63
CA SER A 40 -12.18 -16.07 24.32
C SER A 40 -11.37 -15.31 23.24
N PHE A 41 -10.83 -14.14 23.59
CA PHE A 41 -10.08 -13.29 22.67
C PHE A 41 -8.62 -13.76 22.54
N PRO A 42 -7.96 -13.56 21.38
CA PRO A 42 -6.58 -13.99 21.19
C PRO A 42 -5.61 -13.43 22.24
N PRO A 43 -4.56 -14.20 22.63
CA PRO A 43 -3.54 -13.72 23.57
C PRO A 43 -2.81 -12.49 23.03
N GLY A 44 -1.96 -11.87 23.84
CA GLY A 44 -1.12 -10.76 23.43
C GLY A 44 -0.45 -10.09 24.60
N PRO A 45 0.45 -9.13 24.37
CA PRO A 45 1.17 -8.44 25.43
C PRO A 45 0.22 -7.64 26.35
N PRO A 46 0.65 -7.29 27.58
CA PRO A 46 -0.09 -6.38 28.46
C PRO A 46 -0.12 -4.98 27.86
N ALA A 47 -1.32 -4.40 27.81
CA ALA A 47 -1.53 -3.05 27.29
C ALA A 47 -1.34 -1.99 28.38
N LEU A 48 -0.69 -0.88 28.06
CA LEU A 48 -0.63 0.28 28.94
C LEU A 48 -2.03 0.92 29.07
N PRO A 49 -2.40 1.46 30.24
CA PRO A 49 -3.65 2.20 30.39
C PRO A 49 -3.78 3.32 29.35
N ILE A 50 -4.98 3.56 28.87
CA ILE A 50 -5.37 4.61 27.92
C ILE A 50 -4.72 4.45 26.54
N VAL A 51 -3.39 4.37 26.45
CA VAL A 51 -2.62 4.38 25.20
C VAL A 51 -2.48 2.99 24.55
N GLY A 52 -2.64 1.89 25.32
CA GLY A 52 -2.43 0.55 24.80
C GLY A 52 -0.97 0.28 24.43
N HIS A 53 -0.71 -0.12 23.18
CA HIS A 53 0.61 -0.48 22.67
C HIS A 53 1.21 0.59 21.75
N ILE A 54 0.63 1.80 21.67
CA ILE A 54 1.09 2.86 20.74
C ILE A 54 2.59 3.09 20.87
N PHE A 55 3.14 3.14 22.07
CA PHE A 55 4.56 3.41 22.32
C PHE A 55 5.43 2.14 22.43
N ASN A 56 4.85 0.95 22.26
CA ASN A 56 5.57 -0.31 22.38
C ASN A 56 5.99 -0.88 21.00
N LEU A 57 5.58 -0.26 19.89
CA LEU A 57 5.90 -0.68 18.54
C LEU A 57 6.98 0.18 17.94
N ASP A 58 7.93 -0.45 17.24
CA ASP A 58 8.89 0.26 16.40
C ASP A 58 8.22 0.64 15.07
N TYR A 59 7.81 1.89 14.95
CA TYR A 59 7.14 2.40 13.74
C TYR A 59 8.06 2.48 12.52
N THR A 60 9.36 2.37 12.68
CA THR A 60 10.30 2.28 11.55
C THR A 60 10.35 0.87 10.96
N ARG A 61 9.95 -0.15 11.74
CA ARG A 61 9.93 -1.57 11.35
C ARG A 61 8.76 -2.33 11.99
N VAL A 62 7.57 -1.74 11.93
CA VAL A 62 6.38 -2.29 12.60
C VAL A 62 6.06 -3.73 12.16
N HIS A 63 6.23 -4.06 10.89
CA HIS A 63 6.01 -5.40 10.35
C HIS A 63 6.96 -6.44 10.98
N VAL A 64 8.22 -6.07 11.25
CA VAL A 64 9.19 -6.92 11.95
C VAL A 64 8.77 -7.13 13.39
N SER A 65 8.43 -6.05 14.11
CA SER A 65 7.95 -6.12 15.49
C SER A 65 6.71 -7.01 15.62
N LEU A 66 5.75 -6.90 14.70
CA LEU A 66 4.55 -7.73 14.70
C LEU A 66 4.88 -9.20 14.40
N THR A 67 5.79 -9.48 13.47
CA THR A 67 6.22 -10.87 13.20
C THR A 67 6.95 -11.49 14.40
N GLN A 68 7.77 -10.72 15.11
CA GLN A 68 8.43 -11.20 16.34
C GLN A 68 7.44 -11.52 17.47
N LEU A 69 6.37 -10.73 17.61
CA LEU A 69 5.32 -11.01 18.58
C LEU A 69 4.58 -12.31 18.29
N ALA A 70 4.43 -12.71 17.02
CA ALA A 70 3.86 -13.99 16.64
C ALA A 70 4.66 -15.18 17.20
N GLY A 71 5.98 -15.09 17.25
CA GLY A 71 6.84 -16.09 17.85
C GLY A 71 6.58 -16.32 19.35
N ARG A 72 5.98 -15.33 20.05
CA ARG A 72 5.66 -15.40 21.48
C ARG A 72 4.19 -15.73 21.76
N TYR A 73 3.27 -15.21 20.95
CA TYR A 73 1.84 -15.28 21.20
C TYR A 73 1.07 -16.18 20.23
N GLY A 74 1.75 -16.73 19.22
CA GLY A 74 1.16 -17.54 18.17
C GLY A 74 0.68 -16.75 16.96
N ASP A 75 0.15 -17.46 15.97
CA ASP A 75 -0.23 -16.90 14.68
C ASP A 75 -1.42 -15.93 14.75
N VAL A 76 -2.23 -16.01 15.80
CA VAL A 76 -3.37 -15.13 16.06
C VAL A 76 -3.18 -14.50 17.43
N TYR A 77 -2.89 -13.23 17.47
CA TYR A 77 -2.73 -12.51 18.72
C TYR A 77 -3.35 -11.11 18.67
N SER A 78 -3.58 -10.51 19.84
CA SER A 78 -4.26 -9.23 19.94
C SER A 78 -3.37 -8.11 20.48
N LEU A 79 -3.59 -6.91 19.96
CA LEU A 79 -3.01 -5.65 20.43
C LEU A 79 -4.12 -4.64 20.71
N ARG A 80 -3.81 -3.65 21.56
CA ARG A 80 -4.69 -2.51 21.78
C ARG A 80 -4.01 -1.21 21.35
N MET A 81 -4.60 -0.47 20.42
CA MET A 81 -4.12 0.83 19.98
C MET A 81 -5.07 1.92 20.50
N GLY A 82 -4.62 2.67 21.50
CA GLY A 82 -5.51 3.53 22.25
C GLY A 82 -6.64 2.71 22.90
N GLN A 83 -7.87 2.97 22.49
CA GLN A 83 -9.06 2.25 22.99
C GLN A 83 -9.57 1.15 22.04
N ARG A 84 -8.89 0.90 20.94
CA ARG A 84 -9.33 -0.08 19.92
C ARG A 84 -8.52 -1.34 19.98
N TRP A 85 -9.21 -2.47 20.03
CA TRP A 85 -8.59 -3.78 19.86
C TRP A 85 -8.35 -4.08 18.40
N MET A 86 -7.22 -4.71 18.12
CA MET A 86 -6.89 -5.28 16.84
C MET A 86 -6.33 -6.70 17.02
N VAL A 87 -6.52 -7.52 16.02
CA VAL A 87 -5.99 -8.87 15.94
C VAL A 87 -5.04 -8.95 14.76
N VAL A 88 -3.82 -9.42 15.02
CA VAL A 88 -2.80 -9.63 13.99
C VAL A 88 -2.85 -11.10 13.60
N LEU A 89 -2.93 -11.35 12.29
CA LEU A 89 -2.95 -12.69 11.71
C LEU A 89 -1.62 -12.97 11.02
N ASN A 90 -1.04 -14.13 11.31
CA ASN A 90 0.23 -14.57 10.77
C ASN A 90 0.10 -15.97 10.14
N GLY A 91 0.99 -16.28 9.19
CA GLY A 91 1.02 -17.54 8.48
C GLY A 91 -0.09 -17.69 7.43
N ILE A 92 0.20 -18.49 6.40
CA ILE A 92 -0.68 -18.63 5.22
C ILE A 92 -2.03 -19.26 5.57
N THR A 93 -2.07 -20.19 6.52
CA THR A 93 -3.28 -20.92 6.90
C THR A 93 -4.31 -19.98 7.52
N VAL A 94 -3.90 -19.17 8.51
CA VAL A 94 -4.79 -18.23 9.21
C VAL A 94 -5.22 -17.08 8.30
N LEU A 95 -4.30 -16.58 7.46
CA LEU A 95 -4.65 -15.55 6.49
C LEU A 95 -5.70 -16.04 5.48
N LYS A 96 -5.57 -17.27 4.97
CA LYS A 96 -6.57 -17.85 4.07
C LYS A 96 -7.91 -18.08 4.78
N GLU A 97 -7.88 -18.58 6.02
CA GLU A 97 -9.09 -18.75 6.82
C GLU A 97 -9.87 -17.43 6.95
N ALA A 98 -9.18 -16.35 7.31
CA ALA A 98 -9.80 -15.03 7.47
C ALA A 98 -10.23 -14.40 6.14
N LEU A 99 -9.30 -14.26 5.20
CA LEU A 99 -9.52 -13.43 4.01
C LEU A 99 -10.32 -14.13 2.91
N VAL A 100 -10.22 -15.47 2.82
CA VAL A 100 -10.90 -16.27 1.78
C VAL A 100 -12.12 -16.95 2.36
N ASN A 101 -11.96 -17.82 3.39
CA ASN A 101 -13.05 -18.64 3.89
C ASN A 101 -14.11 -17.79 4.62
N GLN A 102 -13.69 -16.77 5.37
CA GLN A 102 -14.56 -15.84 6.08
C GLN A 102 -14.57 -14.42 5.46
N GLY A 103 -14.23 -14.32 4.18
CA GLY A 103 -14.04 -13.07 3.47
C GLY A 103 -15.22 -12.09 3.57
N ASP A 104 -16.47 -12.57 3.61
CA ASP A 104 -17.65 -11.69 3.76
C ASP A 104 -17.75 -11.06 5.16
N SER A 105 -17.18 -11.70 6.17
CA SER A 105 -17.20 -11.23 7.57
C SER A 105 -16.06 -10.27 7.89
N VAL A 106 -15.00 -10.27 7.09
CA VAL A 106 -13.79 -9.45 7.31
C VAL A 106 -13.46 -8.55 6.11
N ALA A 107 -14.40 -8.34 5.18
CA ALA A 107 -14.14 -7.53 3.99
C ALA A 107 -14.12 -6.02 4.27
N ASP A 108 -14.74 -5.53 5.32
CA ASP A 108 -14.87 -4.11 5.57
C ASP A 108 -13.55 -3.49 6.05
N ARG A 109 -13.40 -2.17 5.84
CA ARG A 109 -12.27 -1.36 6.31
C ARG A 109 -12.61 -0.73 7.65
N PRO A 110 -11.68 -0.69 8.61
CA PRO A 110 -11.91 -0.02 9.88
C PRO A 110 -12.06 1.49 9.68
N TYR A 111 -12.88 2.10 10.52
CA TYR A 111 -12.95 3.55 10.58
C TYR A 111 -11.62 4.11 11.11
N SER A 112 -10.95 4.89 10.29
CA SER A 112 -9.76 5.66 10.64
C SER A 112 -10.13 7.14 10.59
N PRO A 113 -10.03 7.91 11.69
CA PRO A 113 -10.41 9.31 11.71
C PRO A 113 -9.78 10.16 10.62
N LEU A 114 -8.46 10.08 10.44
CA LEU A 114 -7.77 10.86 9.43
C LEU A 114 -8.20 10.46 8.01
N GLN A 115 -8.25 9.16 7.74
CA GLN A 115 -8.68 8.66 6.43
C GLN A 115 -10.13 9.04 6.13
N HIS A 116 -10.99 9.04 7.14
CA HIS A 116 -12.38 9.48 6.99
C HIS A 116 -12.47 10.98 6.71
N ASP A 117 -11.67 11.79 7.38
CA ASP A 117 -11.60 13.25 7.15
C ASP A 117 -11.10 13.59 5.73
N VAL A 118 -10.36 12.69 5.08
CA VAL A 118 -9.86 12.83 3.70
C VAL A 118 -10.85 12.28 2.68
N SER A 119 -11.35 11.06 2.89
CA SER A 119 -12.10 10.29 1.88
C SER A 119 -13.61 10.25 2.12
N TYR A 120 -14.10 10.66 3.30
CA TYR A 120 -15.52 10.57 3.70
C TYR A 120 -16.12 9.16 3.56
N GLY A 121 -15.27 8.12 3.55
CA GLY A 121 -15.67 6.73 3.30
C GLY A 121 -16.10 6.46 1.86
N LEU A 122 -15.64 7.27 0.91
CA LEU A 122 -15.80 7.13 -0.54
C LEU A 122 -14.62 6.39 -1.16
N GLY A 123 -14.62 6.28 -2.49
CA GLY A 123 -13.59 5.59 -3.24
C GLY A 123 -13.77 4.07 -3.26
N VAL A 124 -12.74 3.35 -3.70
CA VAL A 124 -12.73 1.88 -3.82
C VAL A 124 -11.86 1.20 -2.75
N ILE A 125 -10.93 1.94 -2.13
CA ILE A 125 -10.00 1.40 -1.12
C ILE A 125 -10.65 1.37 0.27
N PHE A 126 -11.21 2.50 0.74
CA PHE A 126 -11.69 2.69 2.11
C PHE A 126 -13.20 2.64 2.28
N SER A 127 -13.97 2.59 1.20
CA SER A 127 -15.41 2.40 1.26
C SER A 127 -15.81 0.99 1.70
N ASN A 128 -17.02 0.84 2.23
CA ASN A 128 -17.56 -0.39 2.81
C ASN A 128 -18.93 -0.75 2.23
N GLY A 129 -19.38 -1.98 2.51
CA GLY A 129 -20.72 -2.45 2.21
C GLY A 129 -21.07 -2.40 0.72
N ASN A 130 -22.31 -1.93 0.40
CA ASN A 130 -22.83 -1.87 -0.96
C ASN A 130 -22.04 -0.87 -1.84
N LYS A 131 -21.66 0.28 -1.26
CA LYS A 131 -20.85 1.28 -1.95
C LYS A 131 -19.56 0.65 -2.50
N TRP A 132 -18.80 0.01 -1.64
CA TRP A 132 -17.57 -0.68 -2.06
C TRP A 132 -17.83 -1.73 -3.14
N LYS A 133 -18.87 -2.55 -3.00
CA LYS A 133 -19.20 -3.60 -3.97
C LYS A 133 -19.47 -3.02 -5.36
N GLN A 134 -20.26 -1.93 -5.43
CA GLN A 134 -20.58 -1.27 -6.69
C GLN A 134 -19.32 -0.62 -7.31
N GLN A 135 -18.59 0.16 -6.54
CA GLN A 135 -17.38 0.86 -7.02
C GLN A 135 -16.31 -0.13 -7.48
N ARG A 136 -16.07 -1.21 -6.71
CA ARG A 136 -15.10 -2.24 -7.10
C ARG A 136 -15.52 -2.98 -8.37
N ARG A 137 -16.81 -3.35 -8.49
CA ARG A 137 -17.32 -4.02 -9.69
C ARG A 137 -17.16 -3.13 -10.92
N PHE A 138 -17.54 -1.87 -10.79
CA PHE A 138 -17.39 -0.87 -11.85
C PHE A 138 -15.93 -0.71 -12.24
N ALA A 139 -15.03 -0.43 -11.29
CA ALA A 139 -13.61 -0.27 -11.56
C ALA A 139 -13.01 -1.50 -12.27
N LEU A 140 -13.31 -2.73 -11.80
CA LEU A 140 -12.82 -3.95 -12.44
C LEU A 140 -13.34 -4.13 -13.87
N SER A 141 -14.62 -3.81 -14.15
CA SER A 141 -15.20 -3.95 -15.49
C SER A 141 -14.62 -2.91 -16.45
N THR A 142 -14.55 -1.65 -16.02
CA THR A 142 -14.04 -0.53 -16.81
C THR A 142 -12.54 -0.70 -17.11
N MET A 143 -11.75 -1.05 -16.11
CA MET A 143 -10.32 -1.31 -16.31
C MET A 143 -10.07 -2.47 -17.28
N ARG A 144 -10.89 -3.55 -17.22
CA ARG A 144 -10.83 -4.64 -18.21
C ARG A 144 -11.20 -4.15 -19.62
N HIS A 145 -12.12 -3.21 -19.73
CA HIS A 145 -12.49 -2.60 -21.03
C HIS A 145 -11.29 -1.88 -21.63
N PHE A 146 -10.56 -1.08 -20.86
CA PHE A 146 -9.36 -0.36 -21.29
C PHE A 146 -8.09 -1.21 -21.34
N GLY A 147 -8.18 -2.50 -21.17
CA GLY A 147 -7.05 -3.41 -21.46
C GLY A 147 -6.27 -3.91 -20.26
N PHE A 148 -6.75 -3.75 -19.04
CA PHE A 148 -6.14 -4.39 -17.86
C PHE A 148 -5.95 -5.89 -18.09
N GLY A 149 -4.68 -6.31 -18.14
CA GLY A 149 -4.32 -7.68 -18.47
C GLY A 149 -4.55 -8.09 -19.94
N LYS A 150 -4.84 -7.17 -20.84
CA LYS A 150 -5.00 -7.40 -22.27
C LYS A 150 -3.87 -6.78 -23.08
N LYS A 151 -3.64 -7.31 -24.29
CA LYS A 151 -2.59 -6.83 -25.20
C LYS A 151 -2.75 -5.37 -25.63
N SER A 152 -3.94 -4.81 -25.57
CA SER A 152 -4.21 -3.41 -25.97
C SER A 152 -3.48 -2.38 -25.10
N LEU A 153 -3.06 -2.74 -23.88
CA LEU A 153 -2.31 -1.84 -22.99
C LEU A 153 -0.79 -1.97 -23.17
N GLU A 154 -0.29 -3.03 -23.80
CA GLU A 154 1.16 -3.20 -24.03
C GLU A 154 1.81 -2.00 -24.73
N PRO A 155 1.22 -1.42 -25.82
CA PRO A 155 1.79 -0.26 -26.49
C PRO A 155 1.95 0.95 -25.54
N VAL A 156 0.96 1.24 -24.69
CA VAL A 156 1.01 2.37 -23.74
C VAL A 156 2.19 2.20 -22.78
N ILE A 157 2.37 1.00 -22.21
CA ILE A 157 3.48 0.69 -21.31
C ILE A 157 4.83 0.81 -22.02
N LEU A 158 4.92 0.30 -23.25
CA LEU A 158 6.17 0.32 -24.02
C LEU A 158 6.51 1.73 -24.55
N ASP A 159 5.53 2.55 -24.87
CA ASP A 159 5.74 3.97 -25.24
C ASP A 159 6.27 4.77 -24.04
N GLU A 160 5.72 4.55 -22.84
CA GLU A 160 6.25 5.15 -21.62
C GLU A 160 7.67 4.64 -21.32
N PHE A 161 7.98 3.35 -21.56
CA PHE A 161 9.34 2.85 -21.47
C PHE A 161 10.29 3.58 -22.43
N ILE A 162 9.89 3.87 -23.68
CA ILE A 162 10.73 4.61 -24.65
C ILE A 162 11.05 6.00 -24.12
N CYS A 163 10.08 6.72 -23.55
CA CYS A 163 10.28 8.03 -22.94
C CYS A 163 11.28 7.95 -21.77
N CYS A 164 11.12 6.98 -20.90
CA CYS A 164 12.01 6.71 -19.78
C CYS A 164 13.43 6.37 -20.25
N ALA A 165 13.56 5.48 -21.23
CA ALA A 165 14.86 5.07 -21.76
C ALA A 165 15.66 6.23 -22.39
N LYS A 166 14.97 7.20 -23.01
CA LYS A 166 15.60 8.44 -23.49
C LYS A 166 16.16 9.25 -22.33
N ASN A 167 15.41 9.36 -21.23
CA ASN A 167 15.87 10.06 -20.03
C ASN A 167 17.08 9.35 -19.42
N PHE A 168 17.04 8.03 -19.21
CA PHE A 168 18.20 7.27 -18.68
C PHE A 168 19.44 7.41 -19.56
N LYS A 169 19.29 7.37 -20.88
CA LYS A 169 20.41 7.58 -21.81
C LYS A 169 21.03 8.99 -21.72
N SER A 170 20.25 10.01 -21.35
CA SER A 170 20.74 11.38 -21.20
C SER A 170 21.77 11.53 -20.09
N HIS A 171 21.76 10.65 -19.09
CA HIS A 171 22.76 10.60 -18.01
C HIS A 171 24.11 10.05 -18.47
N LYS A 172 24.21 9.41 -19.66
CA LYS A 172 25.48 8.91 -20.26
C LYS A 172 26.29 8.01 -19.33
N GLY A 173 25.62 7.13 -18.58
CA GLY A 173 26.22 6.24 -17.60
C GLY A 173 26.68 6.90 -16.30
N LYS A 174 26.44 8.18 -16.10
CA LYS A 174 26.69 8.88 -14.82
C LYS A 174 25.65 8.47 -13.78
N PRO A 175 25.99 8.55 -12.48
CA PRO A 175 25.05 8.30 -11.39
C PRO A 175 23.82 9.23 -11.44
N PHE A 176 22.66 8.68 -11.14
CA PHE A 176 21.41 9.43 -10.98
C PHE A 176 20.44 8.69 -10.05
N ASP A 177 19.56 9.42 -9.39
CA ASP A 177 18.46 8.86 -8.62
C ASP A 177 17.31 8.43 -9.57
N PRO A 178 16.95 7.14 -9.64
CA PRO A 178 15.88 6.66 -10.52
C PRO A 178 14.47 6.96 -10.00
N HIS A 179 14.31 7.43 -8.76
CA HIS A 179 13.04 7.52 -8.05
C HIS A 179 11.98 8.29 -8.86
N LEU A 180 12.26 9.57 -9.14
CA LEU A 180 11.26 10.42 -9.81
C LEU A 180 10.96 9.94 -11.24
N ILE A 181 11.98 9.48 -11.96
CA ILE A 181 11.82 9.02 -13.34
C ILE A 181 10.94 7.78 -13.39
N VAL A 182 11.18 6.80 -12.51
CA VAL A 182 10.39 5.56 -12.45
C VAL A 182 8.96 5.84 -11.98
N ASN A 183 8.78 6.76 -11.01
CA ASN A 183 7.45 7.18 -10.61
C ASN A 183 6.68 7.81 -11.78
N ASN A 184 7.29 8.70 -12.54
CA ASN A 184 6.65 9.36 -13.68
C ASN A 184 6.23 8.35 -14.76
N VAL A 185 7.08 7.38 -15.06
CA VAL A 185 6.78 6.31 -16.05
C VAL A 185 5.54 5.51 -15.63
N VAL A 186 5.52 5.02 -14.40
CA VAL A 186 4.42 4.18 -13.90
C VAL A 186 3.14 5.02 -13.76
N SER A 187 3.26 6.25 -13.23
CA SER A 187 2.11 7.14 -13.06
C SER A 187 1.45 7.50 -14.39
N ASN A 188 2.23 7.69 -15.47
CA ASN A 188 1.69 7.99 -16.78
C ASN A 188 0.89 6.85 -17.41
N VAL A 189 1.22 5.60 -17.10
CA VAL A 189 0.35 4.47 -17.52
C VAL A 189 -1.02 4.58 -16.86
N ILE A 190 -1.07 4.89 -15.55
CA ILE A 190 -2.32 5.11 -14.83
C ILE A 190 -3.05 6.34 -15.36
N CYS A 191 -2.33 7.46 -15.59
CA CYS A 191 -2.92 8.69 -16.15
C CYS A 191 -3.58 8.43 -17.50
N SER A 192 -2.94 7.66 -18.38
CA SER A 192 -3.51 7.29 -19.68
C SER A 192 -4.81 6.48 -19.55
N LEU A 193 -4.96 5.67 -18.50
CA LEU A 193 -6.17 4.88 -18.25
C LEU A 193 -7.28 5.69 -17.58
N VAL A 194 -6.91 6.64 -16.72
CA VAL A 194 -7.85 7.35 -15.86
C VAL A 194 -8.25 8.69 -16.45
N PHE A 195 -7.28 9.44 -16.99
CA PHE A 195 -7.46 10.77 -17.59
C PHE A 195 -7.46 10.74 -19.14
N GLY A 196 -7.19 9.58 -19.77
CA GLY A 196 -7.11 9.45 -21.23
C GLY A 196 -5.85 10.06 -21.86
N HIS A 197 -4.94 10.61 -21.09
CA HIS A 197 -3.70 11.21 -21.57
C HIS A 197 -2.55 11.03 -20.61
N ARG A 198 -1.31 11.21 -21.12
CA ARG A 198 -0.08 11.24 -20.35
C ARG A 198 0.37 12.67 -20.08
N PHE A 199 1.20 12.85 -19.07
CA PHE A 199 1.87 14.11 -18.74
C PHE A 199 3.33 14.09 -19.21
N GLU A 200 3.84 15.24 -19.66
CA GLU A 200 5.27 15.38 -19.94
C GLU A 200 6.08 15.39 -18.63
N TYR A 201 7.27 14.79 -18.62
CA TYR A 201 8.11 14.67 -17.42
C TYR A 201 8.58 16.02 -16.85
N GLY A 202 8.54 17.08 -17.65
CA GLY A 202 8.83 18.44 -17.23
C GLY A 202 7.60 19.29 -16.89
N ASP A 203 6.40 18.72 -16.91
CA ASP A 203 5.17 19.44 -16.58
C ASP A 203 5.15 19.83 -15.10
N GLU A 204 5.13 21.12 -14.81
CA GLU A 204 5.16 21.62 -13.44
C GLU A 204 3.96 21.20 -12.60
N LYS A 205 2.77 21.07 -13.21
CA LYS A 205 1.56 20.61 -12.50
C LYS A 205 1.71 19.15 -12.11
N PHE A 206 2.19 18.32 -13.04
CA PHE A 206 2.44 16.90 -12.79
C PHE A 206 3.54 16.69 -11.74
N LEU A 207 4.64 17.42 -11.80
CA LEU A 207 5.70 17.37 -10.79
C LEU A 207 5.20 17.77 -9.40
N LYS A 208 4.31 18.78 -9.30
CA LYS A 208 3.68 19.13 -8.03
C LYS A 208 2.76 18.03 -7.52
N LEU A 209 1.96 17.42 -8.41
CA LEU A 209 1.10 16.28 -8.09
C LEU A 209 1.91 15.13 -7.50
N MET A 210 3.01 14.75 -8.17
CA MET A 210 3.90 13.68 -7.72
C MET A 210 4.57 13.99 -6.38
N LYS A 211 4.95 15.24 -6.16
CA LYS A 211 5.50 15.70 -4.89
C LYS A 211 4.49 15.63 -3.75
N TRP A 212 3.30 16.19 -3.93
CA TRP A 212 2.23 16.11 -2.93
C TRP A 212 1.90 14.66 -2.57
N PHE A 213 1.86 13.82 -3.59
CA PHE A 213 1.61 12.40 -3.38
C PHE A 213 2.70 11.73 -2.53
N ALA A 214 3.98 11.93 -2.85
CA ALA A 214 5.09 11.39 -2.08
C ALA A 214 5.11 11.92 -0.63
N ASP A 215 4.94 13.24 -0.44
CA ASP A 215 4.88 13.88 0.87
C ASP A 215 3.70 13.34 1.71
N GLY A 216 2.54 13.13 1.08
CA GLY A 216 1.35 12.57 1.71
C GLY A 216 1.56 11.15 2.24
N LEU A 217 2.13 10.28 1.43
CA LEU A 217 2.42 8.89 1.82
C LEU A 217 3.45 8.79 2.96
N GLU A 218 4.45 9.64 2.95
CA GLU A 218 5.45 9.70 4.02
C GLU A 218 4.83 10.14 5.36
N LEU A 219 4.01 11.19 5.33
CA LEU A 219 3.35 11.70 6.53
C LEU A 219 2.33 10.72 7.09
N GLU A 220 1.60 9.97 6.26
CA GLU A 220 0.61 8.98 6.71
C GLU A 220 1.23 7.83 7.53
N ALA A 221 2.48 7.49 7.28
CA ALA A 221 3.19 6.47 8.05
C ALA A 221 3.67 6.96 9.43
N SER A 222 3.57 8.25 9.73
CA SER A 222 4.13 8.86 10.93
C SER A 222 3.37 8.50 12.21
N VAL A 223 4.06 8.59 13.35
CA VAL A 223 3.45 8.46 14.68
C VAL A 223 2.36 9.51 14.93
N TRP A 224 2.45 10.68 14.30
CA TRP A 224 1.45 11.74 14.40
C TRP A 224 0.09 11.32 13.88
N VAL A 225 0.05 10.56 12.81
CA VAL A 225 -1.19 9.99 12.26
C VAL A 225 -1.75 8.92 13.18
N GLN A 226 -0.91 8.10 13.83
CA GLN A 226 -1.37 7.10 14.79
C GLN A 226 -1.98 7.79 16.04
N LEU A 227 -1.37 8.88 16.51
CA LEU A 227 -1.93 9.70 17.60
C LEU A 227 -3.25 10.35 17.18
N TYR A 228 -3.33 10.90 15.97
CA TYR A 228 -4.57 11.46 15.45
C TYR A 228 -5.69 10.40 15.38
N ASN A 229 -5.40 9.23 14.87
CA ASN A 229 -6.37 8.14 14.78
C ASN A 229 -6.82 7.60 16.15
N SER A 230 -5.96 7.73 17.15
CA SER A 230 -6.26 7.29 18.52
C SER A 230 -6.99 8.35 19.36
N PHE A 231 -6.67 9.62 19.14
CA PHE A 231 -7.19 10.77 19.94
C PHE A 231 -7.65 11.94 19.04
N PRO A 232 -8.59 11.73 18.09
CA PRO A 232 -8.90 12.70 17.05
C PRO A 232 -9.41 14.05 17.60
N VAL A 233 -10.21 14.04 18.67
CA VAL A 233 -10.76 15.28 19.28
C VAL A 233 -9.65 16.18 19.81
N LEU A 234 -8.62 15.60 20.43
CA LEU A 234 -7.46 16.33 20.95
C LEU A 234 -6.57 16.79 19.80
N MET A 235 -6.21 15.88 18.91
CA MET A 235 -5.23 16.13 17.84
C MET A 235 -5.71 17.14 16.80
N ARG A 236 -7.02 17.24 16.55
CA ARG A 236 -7.60 18.30 15.69
C ARG A 236 -7.33 19.71 16.19
N ARG A 237 -7.06 19.87 17.50
CA ARG A 237 -6.79 21.17 18.14
C ARG A 237 -5.31 21.48 18.31
N LEU A 238 -4.45 20.49 18.14
CA LEU A 238 -3.01 20.63 18.31
C LEU A 238 -2.33 20.86 16.96
N PRO A 239 -1.34 21.78 16.89
CA PRO A 239 -0.53 21.92 15.68
C PRO A 239 0.35 20.67 15.49
N GLY A 240 0.63 20.32 14.24
CA GLY A 240 1.53 19.21 13.93
C GLY A 240 1.44 18.70 12.49
N PRO A 241 2.34 17.78 12.10
CA PRO A 241 2.42 17.26 10.75
C PRO A 241 1.13 16.58 10.24
N HIS A 242 0.30 16.06 11.14
CA HIS A 242 -0.99 15.45 10.79
C HIS A 242 -1.96 16.43 10.11
N GLN A 243 -1.84 17.73 10.34
CA GLN A 243 -2.67 18.75 9.66
C GLN A 243 -2.23 18.92 8.20
N ALA A 244 -0.94 18.77 7.90
CA ALA A 244 -0.44 18.83 6.52
C ALA A 244 -1.00 17.70 5.64
N VAL A 245 -1.31 16.55 6.22
CA VAL A 245 -1.88 15.40 5.48
C VAL A 245 -3.20 15.80 4.81
N GLN A 246 -4.14 16.40 5.56
CA GLN A 246 -5.42 16.82 5.00
C GLN A 246 -5.25 17.85 3.87
N HIS A 247 -4.34 18.80 4.06
CA HIS A 247 -4.05 19.81 3.05
C HIS A 247 -3.50 19.19 1.75
N ILE A 248 -2.55 18.26 1.88
CA ILE A 248 -1.96 17.55 0.75
C ILE A 248 -3.03 16.78 -0.02
N TRP A 249 -3.84 15.98 0.67
CA TRP A 249 -4.89 15.20 0.01
C TRP A 249 -5.98 16.09 -0.62
N ASN A 250 -6.28 17.25 -0.05
CA ASN A 250 -7.17 18.21 -0.68
C ASN A 250 -6.57 18.77 -1.98
N ASN A 251 -5.29 19.13 -2.00
CA ASN A 251 -4.62 19.57 -3.22
C ASN A 251 -4.68 18.50 -4.33
N LEU A 252 -4.53 17.22 -3.96
CA LEU A 252 -4.65 16.10 -4.91
C LEU A 252 -6.09 15.98 -5.44
N LYS A 253 -7.10 16.11 -4.58
CA LYS A 253 -8.52 16.12 -5.00
C LYS A 253 -8.85 17.32 -5.90
N ASP A 254 -8.31 18.49 -5.59
CA ASP A 254 -8.50 19.69 -6.39
C ASP A 254 -7.90 19.54 -7.79
N PHE A 255 -6.72 18.92 -7.90
CA PHE A 255 -6.12 18.59 -9.19
C PHE A 255 -7.05 17.67 -10.01
N ILE A 256 -7.53 16.58 -9.40
CA ILE A 256 -8.46 15.65 -10.08
C ILE A 256 -9.78 16.38 -10.44
N GLY A 257 -10.24 17.29 -9.60
CA GLY A 257 -11.42 18.12 -9.87
C GLY A 257 -11.27 19.02 -11.11
N VAL A 258 -10.06 19.51 -11.40
CA VAL A 258 -9.76 20.27 -12.63
C VAL A 258 -9.86 19.34 -13.85
N GLU A 259 -9.23 18.16 -13.81
CA GLU A 259 -9.31 17.15 -14.87
C GLU A 259 -10.76 16.72 -15.13
N LEU A 260 -11.54 16.48 -14.08
CA LEU A 260 -12.96 16.14 -14.18
C LEU A 260 -13.77 17.25 -14.87
N LYS A 261 -13.49 18.51 -14.56
CA LYS A 261 -14.17 19.65 -15.16
C LYS A 261 -13.87 19.76 -16.67
N GLU A 262 -12.63 19.50 -17.08
CA GLU A 262 -12.24 19.46 -18.49
C GLU A 262 -12.93 18.30 -19.24
N HIS A 263 -13.00 17.11 -18.64
CA HIS A 263 -13.74 15.96 -19.19
C HIS A 263 -15.22 16.31 -19.42
N LYS A 264 -15.88 16.90 -18.43
CA LYS A 264 -17.31 17.28 -18.53
C LYS A 264 -17.60 18.27 -19.67
N GLN A 265 -16.65 19.15 -20.03
CA GLN A 265 -16.82 20.08 -21.17
C GLN A 265 -16.80 19.38 -22.52
N ASN A 266 -16.05 18.28 -22.64
CA ASN A 266 -15.81 17.57 -23.88
C ASN A 266 -16.38 16.13 -23.86
N TRP A 267 -17.25 15.82 -22.88
CA TRP A 267 -17.77 14.49 -22.69
C TRP A 267 -18.83 14.10 -23.72
N ASP A 268 -18.62 12.95 -24.37
CA ASP A 268 -19.58 12.33 -25.27
C ASP A 268 -19.94 10.93 -24.75
N PRO A 269 -21.22 10.66 -24.41
CA PRO A 269 -21.66 9.33 -23.94
C PRO A 269 -21.39 8.18 -24.93
N SER A 270 -21.24 8.50 -26.23
CA SER A 270 -20.98 7.51 -27.29
C SER A 270 -19.50 7.16 -27.47
N ASP A 271 -18.60 8.02 -26.95
CA ASP A 271 -17.14 7.84 -27.04
C ASP A 271 -16.49 7.92 -25.65
N GLN A 272 -16.41 6.76 -24.99
CA GLN A 272 -15.83 6.64 -23.64
C GLN A 272 -14.33 6.39 -23.74
N ARG A 273 -13.54 7.45 -23.61
CA ARG A 273 -12.09 7.47 -23.84
C ARG A 273 -11.29 6.87 -22.69
N ASP A 274 -11.79 6.99 -21.45
CA ASP A 274 -11.08 6.68 -20.21
C ASP A 274 -12.02 6.33 -19.04
N TYR A 275 -11.45 6.15 -17.85
CA TYR A 275 -12.22 5.81 -16.65
C TYR A 275 -13.19 6.91 -16.23
N ILE A 276 -12.79 8.19 -16.35
CA ILE A 276 -13.64 9.33 -15.99
C ILE A 276 -14.87 9.38 -16.89
N ASP A 277 -14.70 9.24 -18.21
CA ASP A 277 -15.82 9.24 -19.17
C ASP A 277 -16.80 8.10 -18.89
N CYS A 278 -16.29 6.88 -18.64
CA CYS A 278 -17.13 5.75 -18.27
C CYS A 278 -17.91 6.01 -16.97
N TYR A 279 -17.27 6.64 -15.99
CA TYR A 279 -17.92 6.91 -14.71
C TYR A 279 -18.99 8.01 -14.82
N LEU A 280 -18.74 9.05 -15.63
CA LEU A 280 -19.73 10.08 -15.96
C LEU A 280 -20.98 9.45 -16.62
N ASN A 281 -20.76 8.49 -17.53
CA ASN A 281 -21.86 7.74 -18.13
C ASN A 281 -22.64 6.90 -17.10
N GLU A 282 -21.94 6.27 -16.15
CA GLU A 282 -22.57 5.51 -15.07
C GLU A 282 -23.38 6.41 -14.13
N ILE A 283 -22.88 7.60 -13.79
CA ILE A 283 -23.65 8.61 -13.03
C ILE A 283 -24.96 8.93 -13.74
N GLN A 284 -24.95 9.12 -15.06
CA GLN A 284 -26.12 9.47 -15.82
C GLN A 284 -27.12 8.32 -15.93
N THR A 285 -26.64 7.10 -16.19
CA THR A 285 -27.47 5.91 -16.40
C THR A 285 -28.04 5.33 -15.11
N SER A 286 -27.35 5.52 -13.99
CA SER A 286 -27.80 5.06 -12.67
C SER A 286 -28.65 6.10 -11.93
N LYS A 287 -28.88 7.28 -12.51
CA LYS A 287 -29.67 8.35 -11.89
C LYS A 287 -31.10 7.90 -11.58
N GLY A 288 -31.52 8.08 -10.32
CA GLY A 288 -32.86 7.67 -9.86
C GLY A 288 -32.98 6.24 -9.35
N GLN A 289 -31.91 5.43 -9.41
CA GLN A 289 -31.91 4.11 -8.77
C GLN A 289 -31.77 4.26 -7.24
N ALA A 290 -32.55 3.47 -6.48
CA ALA A 290 -32.64 3.61 -5.01
C ALA A 290 -31.31 3.40 -4.26
N ASP A 291 -30.44 2.51 -4.77
CA ASP A 291 -29.15 2.16 -4.14
C ASP A 291 -27.95 2.71 -4.91
N ASN A 292 -28.15 3.79 -5.67
CA ASN A 292 -27.10 4.40 -6.47
C ASN A 292 -25.97 4.98 -5.57
N THR A 293 -24.73 4.66 -5.90
CA THR A 293 -23.53 5.16 -5.20
C THR A 293 -22.59 5.92 -6.14
N PHE A 294 -23.03 6.22 -7.37
CA PHE A 294 -22.26 6.93 -8.37
C PHE A 294 -22.58 8.43 -8.35
N ASP A 295 -21.61 9.23 -7.96
CA ASP A 295 -21.64 10.68 -7.93
C ASP A 295 -20.23 11.24 -8.22
N GLU A 296 -20.14 12.56 -8.44
CA GLU A 296 -18.86 13.20 -8.78
C GLU A 296 -17.86 13.18 -7.63
N GLU A 297 -18.32 13.29 -6.39
CA GLU A 297 -17.43 13.24 -5.23
C GLU A 297 -16.78 11.86 -5.09
N ASN A 298 -17.57 10.81 -5.28
CA ASN A 298 -17.06 9.45 -5.26
C ASN A 298 -16.16 9.15 -6.49
N LEU A 299 -16.43 9.75 -7.65
CA LEU A 299 -15.56 9.66 -8.82
C LEU A 299 -14.17 10.22 -8.50
N VAL A 300 -14.09 11.43 -7.94
CA VAL A 300 -12.80 12.05 -7.56
C VAL A 300 -12.00 11.13 -6.63
N LEU A 301 -12.67 10.52 -5.63
CA LEU A 301 -12.00 9.60 -4.70
C LEU A 301 -11.62 8.26 -5.36
N CYS A 302 -12.41 7.74 -6.29
CA CYS A 302 -12.04 6.54 -7.05
C CYS A 302 -10.82 6.79 -7.95
N VAL A 303 -10.76 7.94 -8.61
CA VAL A 303 -9.62 8.36 -9.42
C VAL A 303 -8.37 8.51 -8.56
N LEU A 304 -8.49 9.17 -7.41
CA LEU A 304 -7.41 9.33 -6.44
C LEU A 304 -6.89 7.96 -5.95
N ASP A 305 -7.78 7.04 -5.61
CA ASP A 305 -7.45 5.68 -5.19
C ASP A 305 -6.69 4.91 -6.28
N LEU A 306 -7.16 4.96 -7.53
CA LEU A 306 -6.53 4.27 -8.66
C LEU A 306 -5.16 4.86 -8.98
N PHE A 307 -5.06 6.19 -9.02
CA PHE A 307 -3.80 6.90 -9.26
C PHE A 307 -2.76 6.55 -8.16
N SER A 308 -3.17 6.69 -6.90
CA SER A 308 -2.29 6.46 -5.76
C SER A 308 -1.79 5.02 -5.69
N ALA A 309 -2.70 4.05 -5.78
CA ALA A 309 -2.35 2.63 -5.69
C ALA A 309 -1.50 2.16 -6.87
N GLY A 310 -1.82 2.61 -8.09
CA GLY A 310 -1.12 2.17 -9.31
C GLY A 310 0.26 2.80 -9.47
N SER A 311 0.46 4.03 -9.02
CA SER A 311 1.73 4.74 -9.17
C SER A 311 2.79 4.23 -8.20
N GLU A 312 2.53 4.27 -6.89
CA GLU A 312 3.55 4.00 -5.86
C GLU A 312 3.98 2.54 -5.83
N THR A 313 3.05 1.60 -5.94
CA THR A 313 3.38 0.19 -5.71
C THR A 313 4.26 -0.40 -6.81
N THR A 314 3.94 -0.15 -8.08
CA THR A 314 4.71 -0.64 -9.21
C THR A 314 6.07 0.05 -9.29
N SER A 315 6.13 1.37 -9.09
CA SER A 315 7.39 2.11 -9.10
C SER A 315 8.34 1.67 -7.98
N THR A 316 7.84 1.49 -6.77
CA THR A 316 8.62 0.97 -5.64
C THR A 316 9.15 -0.44 -5.92
N THR A 317 8.33 -1.32 -6.53
CA THR A 317 8.78 -2.66 -6.92
C THR A 317 9.90 -2.61 -7.98
N LEU A 318 9.79 -1.75 -8.99
CA LEU A 318 10.85 -1.56 -9.99
C LEU A 318 12.13 -0.98 -9.38
N ARG A 319 12.02 -0.06 -8.43
CA ARG A 319 13.18 0.48 -7.71
C ARG A 319 13.91 -0.61 -6.91
N TRP A 320 13.17 -1.49 -6.23
CA TRP A 320 13.75 -2.69 -5.62
C TRP A 320 14.38 -3.61 -6.66
N ALA A 321 13.73 -3.82 -7.80
CA ALA A 321 14.29 -4.66 -8.88
C ALA A 321 15.65 -4.14 -9.35
N PHE A 322 15.80 -2.83 -9.59
CA PHE A 322 17.09 -2.25 -9.97
C PHE A 322 18.15 -2.48 -8.89
N LEU A 323 17.80 -2.24 -7.64
CA LEU A 323 18.72 -2.39 -6.53
C LEU A 323 19.19 -3.85 -6.36
N TYR A 324 18.28 -4.83 -6.52
CA TYR A 324 18.64 -6.25 -6.52
C TYR A 324 19.50 -6.63 -7.73
N MET A 325 19.21 -6.12 -8.92
CA MET A 325 20.05 -6.39 -10.10
C MET A 325 21.47 -5.85 -9.96
N VAL A 326 21.63 -4.71 -9.31
CA VAL A 326 22.95 -4.13 -9.00
C VAL A 326 23.68 -4.93 -7.91
N LYS A 327 22.94 -5.40 -6.88
CA LYS A 327 23.51 -6.19 -5.79
C LYS A 327 23.93 -7.59 -6.23
N TYR A 328 23.24 -8.17 -7.21
CA TYR A 328 23.46 -9.52 -7.72
C TYR A 328 23.74 -9.50 -9.22
N PRO A 329 24.93 -9.05 -9.65
CA PRO A 329 25.28 -8.90 -11.08
C PRO A 329 25.24 -10.21 -11.85
N GLU A 330 25.47 -11.35 -11.21
CA GLU A 330 25.35 -12.68 -11.79
C GLU A 330 23.87 -13.01 -12.16
N ILE A 331 22.91 -12.56 -11.35
CA ILE A 331 21.47 -12.70 -11.64
C ILE A 331 21.08 -11.76 -12.78
N GLN A 332 21.56 -10.52 -12.76
CA GLN A 332 21.38 -9.56 -13.86
C GLN A 332 21.86 -10.16 -15.18
N ALA A 333 23.09 -10.74 -15.21
CA ALA A 333 23.65 -11.34 -16.40
C ALA A 333 22.81 -12.53 -16.93
N LYS A 334 22.28 -13.38 -16.04
CA LYS A 334 21.38 -14.48 -16.41
C LYS A 334 20.07 -13.98 -17.02
N VAL A 335 19.45 -12.96 -16.42
CA VAL A 335 18.24 -12.32 -16.97
C VAL A 335 18.52 -11.77 -18.36
N GLN A 336 19.62 -11.05 -18.52
CA GLN A 336 20.00 -10.47 -19.82
C GLN A 336 20.26 -11.54 -20.88
N ALA A 337 20.96 -12.63 -20.52
CA ALA A 337 21.20 -13.74 -21.43
C ALA A 337 19.89 -14.45 -21.85
N GLU A 338 18.93 -14.61 -20.93
CA GLU A 338 17.62 -15.19 -21.27
C GLU A 338 16.86 -14.27 -22.23
N ILE A 339 16.82 -12.96 -21.97
CA ILE A 339 16.16 -11.96 -22.82
C ILE A 339 16.82 -11.93 -24.22
N ASP A 340 18.15 -11.91 -24.30
CA ASP A 340 18.89 -11.90 -25.56
C ASP A 340 18.58 -13.14 -26.42
N ARG A 341 18.50 -14.30 -25.78
CA ARG A 341 18.17 -15.57 -26.45
C ARG A 341 16.74 -15.61 -26.98
N VAL A 342 15.76 -15.09 -26.23
CA VAL A 342 14.33 -15.25 -26.55
C VAL A 342 13.80 -14.07 -27.36
N ILE A 343 14.21 -12.86 -27.05
CA ILE A 343 13.70 -11.63 -27.66
C ILE A 343 14.72 -11.06 -28.65
N GLY A 344 16.00 -11.06 -28.27
CA GLY A 344 17.08 -10.40 -29.03
C GLY A 344 17.03 -8.87 -28.92
N PRO A 345 17.91 -8.15 -29.65
CA PRO A 345 18.03 -6.69 -29.55
C PRO A 345 17.06 -5.92 -30.46
N SER A 346 16.45 -6.59 -31.46
CA SER A 346 15.76 -5.93 -32.58
C SER A 346 14.31 -5.54 -32.29
N ARG A 347 13.64 -6.19 -31.35
CA ARG A 347 12.24 -5.91 -30.99
C ARG A 347 12.06 -5.67 -29.50
N GLN A 348 10.97 -5.03 -29.15
CA GLN A 348 10.57 -4.86 -27.74
C GLN A 348 10.01 -6.17 -27.15
N PRO A 349 10.11 -6.36 -25.82
CA PRO A 349 9.40 -7.41 -25.10
C PRO A 349 7.87 -7.31 -25.29
N SER A 350 7.18 -8.43 -25.20
CA SER A 350 5.72 -8.53 -25.24
C SER A 350 5.26 -9.53 -24.18
N MET A 351 4.04 -9.41 -23.70
CA MET A 351 3.45 -10.38 -22.76
C MET A 351 3.43 -11.82 -23.32
N LYS A 352 3.52 -12.00 -24.63
CA LYS A 352 3.67 -13.33 -25.24
C LYS A 352 5.02 -14.00 -24.93
N ASP A 353 6.05 -13.21 -24.68
CA ASP A 353 7.39 -13.71 -24.38
C ASP A 353 7.51 -14.28 -22.99
N ARG A 354 6.63 -13.88 -22.07
CA ARG A 354 6.69 -14.23 -20.66
C ARG A 354 6.78 -15.74 -20.41
N ALA A 355 6.02 -16.54 -21.15
CA ALA A 355 6.04 -18.00 -21.02
C ALA A 355 7.41 -18.62 -21.39
N ASN A 356 8.23 -17.91 -22.18
CA ASN A 356 9.55 -18.32 -22.64
C ASN A 356 10.69 -17.66 -21.85
N LEU A 357 10.36 -16.89 -20.82
CA LEU A 357 11.29 -16.16 -19.94
C LEU A 357 11.10 -16.59 -18.47
N PRO A 358 11.17 -17.89 -18.15
CA PRO A 358 10.86 -18.39 -16.81
C PRO A 358 11.82 -17.87 -15.74
N TYR A 359 13.11 -17.65 -16.02
CA TYR A 359 14.07 -17.10 -15.08
C TYR A 359 13.80 -15.61 -14.82
N THR A 360 13.52 -14.84 -15.85
CA THR A 360 13.13 -13.43 -15.73
C THR A 360 11.84 -13.28 -14.92
N ASP A 361 10.84 -14.11 -15.16
CA ASP A 361 9.58 -14.10 -14.40
C ASP A 361 9.82 -14.52 -12.94
N ALA A 362 10.71 -15.48 -12.68
CA ALA A 362 11.13 -15.88 -11.34
C ALA A 362 11.82 -14.73 -10.58
N VAL A 363 12.70 -13.98 -11.24
CA VAL A 363 13.36 -12.79 -10.67
C VAL A 363 12.34 -11.73 -10.28
N ILE A 364 11.37 -11.41 -11.15
CA ILE A 364 10.32 -10.43 -10.85
C ILE A 364 9.49 -10.86 -9.64
N HIS A 365 9.14 -12.14 -9.53
CA HIS A 365 8.39 -12.67 -8.39
C HIS A 365 9.21 -12.65 -7.11
N GLU A 366 10.49 -12.96 -7.20
CA GLU A 366 11.38 -12.90 -6.04
C GLU A 366 11.60 -11.45 -5.55
N VAL A 367 11.68 -10.47 -6.44
CA VAL A 367 11.66 -9.05 -6.05
C VAL A 367 10.40 -8.71 -5.27
N GLN A 368 9.23 -9.18 -5.74
CA GLN A 368 7.96 -8.92 -5.04
C GLN A 368 7.88 -9.65 -3.68
N ARG A 369 8.44 -10.86 -3.57
CA ARG A 369 8.46 -11.64 -2.33
C ARG A 369 9.32 -10.94 -1.26
N ILE A 370 10.59 -10.72 -1.55
CA ILE A 370 11.55 -10.22 -0.57
C ILE A 370 11.42 -8.72 -0.35
N GLY A 371 11.06 -7.96 -1.39
CA GLY A 371 10.74 -6.54 -1.29
C GLY A 371 9.52 -6.26 -0.44
N ASN A 372 8.53 -7.18 -0.46
CA ASN A 372 7.37 -7.19 0.45
C ASN A 372 6.80 -5.79 0.68
N ILE A 373 6.53 -5.07 -0.42
CA ILE A 373 6.27 -3.62 -0.39
C ILE A 373 5.04 -3.20 0.40
N VAL A 374 4.08 -4.10 0.65
CA VAL A 374 2.89 -3.84 1.50
C VAL A 374 2.82 -4.89 2.61
N PRO A 375 3.73 -4.81 3.60
CA PRO A 375 4.04 -5.92 4.52
C PRO A 375 2.89 -6.32 5.44
N LEU A 376 1.98 -5.40 5.75
CA LEU A 376 0.83 -5.60 6.65
C LEU A 376 -0.51 -5.59 5.91
N SER A 377 -0.48 -5.63 4.57
CA SER A 377 -1.70 -5.42 3.78
C SER A 377 -2.40 -4.10 4.18
N LEU A 378 -3.65 -3.92 3.79
CA LEU A 378 -4.48 -2.87 4.36
C LEU A 378 -5.38 -3.47 5.45
N PRO A 379 -5.59 -2.78 6.59
CA PRO A 379 -6.40 -3.28 7.69
C PRO A 379 -7.83 -3.65 7.25
N HIS A 380 -8.38 -4.69 7.88
CA HIS A 380 -9.76 -5.10 7.75
C HIS A 380 -10.51 -4.90 9.08
N ILE A 381 -11.84 -5.02 9.07
CA ILE A 381 -12.64 -5.03 10.29
C ILE A 381 -13.70 -6.14 10.20
N THR A 382 -13.99 -6.74 11.34
CA THR A 382 -15.05 -7.75 11.43
C THR A 382 -16.43 -7.09 11.39
N SER A 383 -17.29 -7.51 10.45
CA SER A 383 -18.68 -7.04 10.32
C SER A 383 -19.65 -7.80 11.24
N ARG A 384 -19.23 -8.95 11.75
CA ARG A 384 -19.92 -9.83 12.71
C ARG A 384 -18.87 -10.59 13.52
N ASP A 385 -19.31 -11.32 14.54
CA ASP A 385 -18.43 -12.23 15.28
C ASP A 385 -17.88 -13.32 14.35
N VAL A 386 -16.60 -13.63 14.47
CA VAL A 386 -15.88 -14.61 13.64
C VAL A 386 -15.04 -15.53 14.50
N GLN A 387 -14.84 -16.77 14.02
CA GLN A 387 -13.90 -17.72 14.60
C GLN A 387 -12.65 -17.75 13.74
N LEU A 388 -11.48 -17.41 14.33
CA LEU A 388 -10.20 -17.43 13.63
C LEU A 388 -9.12 -18.04 14.52
N GLY A 389 -8.43 -19.06 14.01
CA GLY A 389 -7.37 -19.72 14.73
C GLY A 389 -7.79 -20.28 16.10
N GLY A 390 -9.04 -20.68 16.26
CA GLY A 390 -9.61 -21.18 17.52
C GLY A 390 -10.09 -20.11 18.50
N TYR A 391 -10.02 -18.81 18.14
CA TYR A 391 -10.46 -17.72 18.99
C TYR A 391 -11.74 -17.08 18.45
N THR A 392 -12.57 -16.58 19.36
CA THR A 392 -13.75 -15.76 19.01
C THR A 392 -13.37 -14.30 18.94
N ILE A 393 -13.49 -13.71 17.77
CA ILE A 393 -13.21 -12.29 17.52
C ILE A 393 -14.54 -11.57 17.31
N PRO A 394 -14.93 -10.66 18.22
CA PRO A 394 -16.20 -9.95 18.12
C PRO A 394 -16.27 -9.03 16.88
N LYS A 395 -17.51 -8.66 16.52
CA LYS A 395 -17.77 -7.59 15.55
C LYS A 395 -17.04 -6.28 15.94
N GLY A 396 -16.53 -5.57 14.96
CA GLY A 396 -15.89 -4.25 15.13
C GLY A 396 -14.42 -4.32 15.55
N VAL A 397 -13.80 -5.50 15.51
CA VAL A 397 -12.36 -5.66 15.78
C VAL A 397 -11.58 -5.50 14.48
N THR A 398 -10.52 -4.69 14.53
CA THR A 398 -9.59 -4.51 13.40
C THR A 398 -8.73 -5.77 13.21
N ILE A 399 -8.61 -6.24 11.98
CA ILE A 399 -7.78 -7.37 11.57
C ILE A 399 -6.61 -6.84 10.76
N ILE A 400 -5.39 -7.22 11.15
CA ILE A 400 -4.14 -6.89 10.45
C ILE A 400 -3.57 -8.17 9.81
N PRO A 401 -3.69 -8.33 8.49
CA PRO A 401 -3.06 -9.45 7.79
C PRO A 401 -1.56 -9.18 7.64
N ASN A 402 -0.72 -9.90 8.37
CA ASN A 402 0.72 -9.75 8.30
C ASN A 402 1.29 -10.58 7.12
N LEU A 403 1.40 -9.97 5.93
CA LEU A 403 1.94 -10.63 4.74
C LEU A 403 3.42 -10.99 4.91
N THR A 404 4.17 -10.23 5.71
CA THR A 404 5.58 -10.53 6.04
C THR A 404 5.72 -11.94 6.61
N SER A 405 4.82 -12.33 7.51
CA SER A 405 4.83 -13.65 8.15
C SER A 405 4.60 -14.81 7.17
N VAL A 406 4.19 -14.53 5.94
CA VAL A 406 3.98 -15.50 4.87
C VAL A 406 5.08 -15.43 3.82
N LEU A 407 5.39 -14.21 3.36
CA LEU A 407 6.38 -14.01 2.30
C LEU A 407 7.81 -14.27 2.75
N LEU A 408 8.06 -14.24 4.08
CA LEU A 408 9.36 -14.53 4.69
C LEU A 408 9.29 -15.72 5.67
N ASP A 409 8.30 -16.60 5.53
CA ASP A 409 8.17 -17.78 6.40
C ASP A 409 9.20 -18.84 6.01
N LYS A 410 10.02 -19.25 6.99
CA LYS A 410 11.03 -20.30 6.84
C LYS A 410 10.44 -21.69 6.53
N ASN A 411 9.14 -21.90 6.82
CA ASN A 411 8.46 -23.16 6.51
C ASN A 411 7.92 -23.20 5.07
N GLU A 412 7.76 -22.03 4.45
CA GLU A 412 7.25 -21.88 3.08
C GLU A 412 8.38 -21.63 2.08
N TRP A 413 9.51 -21.04 2.51
CA TRP A 413 10.62 -20.61 1.66
C TRP A 413 11.94 -21.19 2.17
N GLU A 414 12.70 -21.82 1.27
CA GLU A 414 13.97 -22.48 1.61
C GLU A 414 15.00 -21.47 2.17
N THR A 415 15.09 -20.30 1.58
CA THR A 415 16.01 -19.22 1.96
C THR A 415 15.28 -17.89 2.11
N PRO A 416 14.39 -17.73 3.13
CA PRO A 416 13.42 -16.64 3.22
C PRO A 416 14.04 -15.24 3.19
N ASP A 417 15.24 -15.09 3.77
CA ASP A 417 15.94 -13.81 3.90
C ASP A 417 16.94 -13.55 2.75
N THR A 418 17.04 -14.46 1.78
CA THR A 418 17.97 -14.37 0.66
C THR A 418 17.22 -14.13 -0.65
N PHE A 419 17.75 -13.24 -1.50
CA PHE A 419 17.23 -13.05 -2.85
C PHE A 419 17.59 -14.27 -3.72
N ASN A 420 16.63 -15.15 -3.90
CA ASN A 420 16.81 -16.44 -4.58
C ASN A 420 15.68 -16.69 -5.59
N PRO A 421 15.88 -16.37 -6.88
CA PRO A 421 14.89 -16.67 -7.92
C PRO A 421 14.53 -18.16 -8.04
N GLY A 422 15.36 -19.06 -7.49
CA GLY A 422 15.09 -20.50 -7.44
C GLY A 422 13.80 -20.87 -6.71
N HIS A 423 13.31 -20.02 -5.78
CA HIS A 423 12.01 -20.20 -5.14
C HIS A 423 10.82 -20.31 -6.12
N PHE A 424 10.99 -19.79 -7.33
CA PHE A 424 9.97 -19.77 -8.38
C PHE A 424 10.31 -20.64 -9.59
N LEU A 425 11.27 -21.55 -9.45
CA LEU A 425 11.67 -22.48 -10.50
C LEU A 425 11.58 -23.92 -10.00
N ASN A 426 11.05 -24.81 -10.84
CA ASN A 426 11.13 -26.23 -10.57
C ASN A 426 12.48 -26.81 -11.05
N ALA A 427 12.68 -28.13 -10.83
CA ALA A 427 13.92 -28.83 -11.21
C ALA A 427 14.24 -28.73 -12.72
N GLU A 428 13.22 -28.57 -13.57
CA GLU A 428 13.35 -28.41 -15.03
C GLU A 428 13.57 -26.95 -15.43
N GLY A 429 13.73 -26.02 -14.50
CA GLY A 429 13.90 -24.60 -14.77
C GLY A 429 12.63 -23.87 -15.27
N LYS A 430 11.45 -24.48 -15.12
CA LYS A 430 10.18 -23.85 -15.46
C LYS A 430 9.65 -23.04 -14.29
N PHE A 431 8.99 -21.94 -14.61
CA PHE A 431 8.37 -21.10 -13.61
C PHE A 431 7.22 -21.82 -12.85
N VAL A 432 7.25 -21.76 -11.54
CA VAL A 432 6.20 -22.23 -10.64
C VAL A 432 5.86 -21.15 -9.62
N LYS A 433 4.57 -21.01 -9.28
CA LYS A 433 4.11 -20.04 -8.27
C LYS A 433 3.73 -20.77 -6.99
N PRO A 434 4.51 -20.64 -5.90
CA PRO A 434 4.14 -21.21 -4.61
C PRO A 434 2.84 -20.64 -4.05
N ALA A 435 2.10 -21.45 -3.29
CA ALA A 435 0.81 -21.03 -2.69
C ALA A 435 0.96 -19.93 -1.62
N ALA A 436 2.16 -19.79 -1.04
CA ALA A 436 2.52 -18.76 -0.10
C ALA A 436 2.86 -17.41 -0.76
N PHE A 437 2.94 -17.36 -2.09
CA PHE A 437 3.20 -16.11 -2.82
C PHE A 437 1.93 -15.26 -2.92
N ILE A 438 1.68 -14.41 -1.92
CA ILE A 438 0.49 -13.55 -1.79
C ILE A 438 0.78 -12.06 -1.63
N PRO A 439 1.71 -11.44 -2.42
CA PRO A 439 2.04 -10.02 -2.26
C PRO A 439 0.87 -9.08 -2.57
N PHE A 440 -0.15 -9.56 -3.26
CA PHE A 440 -1.38 -8.84 -3.59
C PHE A 440 -2.52 -9.09 -2.59
N SER A 441 -2.22 -9.71 -1.42
CA SER A 441 -3.20 -10.18 -0.44
C SER A 441 -4.10 -11.31 -1.02
N ALA A 442 -5.27 -11.53 -0.44
CA ALA A 442 -6.21 -12.58 -0.84
C ALA A 442 -7.67 -12.19 -0.56
N GLY A 443 -8.61 -12.99 -1.06
CA GLY A 443 -10.03 -12.87 -0.75
C GLY A 443 -10.76 -11.72 -1.45
N LYS A 444 -11.81 -11.21 -0.81
CA LYS A 444 -12.71 -10.20 -1.40
C LYS A 444 -12.02 -8.87 -1.70
N ARG A 445 -11.00 -8.52 -0.91
CA ARG A 445 -10.18 -7.30 -1.04
C ARG A 445 -8.83 -7.55 -1.73
N LEU A 446 -8.66 -8.69 -2.42
CA LEU A 446 -7.52 -8.92 -3.30
C LEU A 446 -7.27 -7.68 -4.17
N CYS A 447 -5.99 -7.33 -4.38
CA CYS A 447 -5.60 -6.16 -5.17
C CYS A 447 -6.36 -6.09 -6.50
N LEU A 448 -7.00 -4.94 -6.74
CA LEU A 448 -7.74 -4.70 -7.97
C LEU A 448 -6.81 -4.61 -9.18
N GLY A 449 -5.61 -4.02 -8.97
CA GLY A 449 -4.60 -3.78 -9.99
C GLY A 449 -3.62 -4.93 -10.23
N GLU A 450 -3.79 -6.14 -9.64
CA GLU A 450 -2.82 -7.24 -9.76
C GLU A 450 -2.42 -7.54 -11.22
N ASN A 451 -3.40 -7.61 -12.11
CA ASN A 451 -3.13 -7.93 -13.53
C ASN A 451 -2.34 -6.83 -14.24
N LEU A 452 -2.63 -5.55 -13.92
CA LEU A 452 -1.86 -4.42 -14.45
C LEU A 452 -0.44 -4.43 -13.92
N ALA A 453 -0.28 -4.51 -12.60
CA ALA A 453 1.04 -4.53 -11.97
C ALA A 453 1.93 -5.66 -12.52
N ARG A 454 1.37 -6.86 -12.72
CA ARG A 454 2.10 -7.99 -13.35
C ARG A 454 2.52 -7.71 -14.78
N MET A 455 1.69 -7.01 -15.55
CA MET A 455 2.01 -6.62 -16.93
C MET A 455 3.08 -5.52 -16.93
N GLU A 456 2.91 -4.47 -16.15
CA GLU A 456 3.87 -3.37 -16.04
C GLU A 456 5.23 -3.86 -15.57
N LEU A 457 5.27 -4.64 -14.48
CA LEU A 457 6.51 -5.19 -13.95
C LEU A 457 7.24 -6.06 -14.99
N PHE A 458 6.51 -6.91 -15.69
CA PHE A 458 7.14 -7.75 -16.72
C PHE A 458 7.66 -6.92 -17.89
N LEU A 459 6.85 -6.04 -18.46
CA LEU A 459 7.23 -5.26 -19.64
C LEU A 459 8.33 -4.24 -19.32
N PHE A 460 8.20 -3.50 -18.23
CA PHE A 460 9.24 -2.54 -17.81
C PHE A 460 10.54 -3.24 -17.44
N PHE A 461 10.49 -4.24 -16.56
CA PHE A 461 11.69 -4.94 -16.12
C PHE A 461 12.43 -5.59 -17.29
N SER A 462 11.75 -6.35 -18.14
CA SER A 462 12.38 -6.98 -19.31
C SER A 462 12.92 -5.95 -20.32
N SER A 463 12.22 -4.83 -20.53
CA SER A 463 12.69 -3.75 -21.40
C SER A 463 13.91 -3.04 -20.84
N PHE A 464 13.94 -2.79 -19.52
CA PHE A 464 15.10 -2.20 -18.85
C PHE A 464 16.31 -3.14 -18.92
N MET A 465 16.12 -4.44 -18.65
CA MET A 465 17.20 -5.43 -18.73
C MET A 465 17.69 -5.66 -20.17
N GLN A 466 16.83 -5.52 -21.15
CA GLN A 466 17.21 -5.59 -22.56
C GLN A 466 18.09 -4.42 -22.99
N ARG A 467 17.81 -3.21 -22.50
CA ARG A 467 18.42 -1.97 -23.00
C ARG A 467 19.57 -1.43 -22.16
N PHE A 468 19.68 -1.83 -20.90
CA PHE A 468 20.66 -1.29 -19.97
C PHE A 468 21.32 -2.37 -19.13
N SER A 469 22.59 -2.16 -18.82
CA SER A 469 23.29 -2.80 -17.70
C SER A 469 23.38 -1.83 -16.56
N TRP A 470 23.15 -2.32 -15.34
CA TRP A 470 23.00 -1.53 -14.14
C TRP A 470 24.18 -1.74 -13.20
N SER A 471 24.68 -0.66 -12.62
CA SER A 471 25.73 -0.71 -11.61
C SER A 471 25.56 0.40 -10.59
N MET A 472 26.23 0.26 -9.43
CA MET A 472 26.39 1.38 -8.50
C MET A 472 27.45 2.36 -9.01
N PRO A 473 27.44 3.62 -8.51
CA PRO A 473 28.59 4.49 -8.64
C PRO A 473 29.85 3.83 -8.08
N ALA A 474 31.02 4.16 -8.64
CA ALA A 474 32.27 3.56 -8.22
C ALA A 474 32.52 3.75 -6.71
N GLY A 475 32.85 2.67 -6.02
CA GLY A 475 33.10 2.67 -4.57
C GLY A 475 31.88 2.72 -3.66
N VAL A 476 30.65 2.67 -4.23
CA VAL A 476 29.41 2.64 -3.46
C VAL A 476 28.84 1.21 -3.44
N GLU A 477 28.56 0.70 -2.23
CA GLU A 477 27.91 -0.60 -2.06
C GLU A 477 26.37 -0.43 -2.02
N PRO A 478 25.60 -1.32 -2.69
CA PRO A 478 24.14 -1.27 -2.67
C PRO A 478 23.60 -1.63 -1.28
N LEU A 479 22.84 -0.71 -0.68
CA LEU A 479 22.22 -0.89 0.63
C LEU A 479 20.77 -1.37 0.48
N LEU A 480 20.51 -2.62 0.86
CA LEU A 480 19.16 -3.22 0.84
C LEU A 480 18.35 -2.87 2.11
N LYS A 481 18.37 -1.60 2.50
CA LYS A 481 17.63 -1.14 3.69
C LYS A 481 16.29 -0.56 3.29
N PRO A 482 15.17 -1.08 3.86
CA PRO A 482 13.86 -0.51 3.60
C PRO A 482 13.63 0.75 4.43
N ARG A 483 12.97 1.74 3.83
CA ARG A 483 12.32 2.86 4.49
C ARG A 483 10.83 2.52 4.63
N PHE A 484 10.34 2.55 5.86
CA PHE A 484 8.95 2.27 6.15
C PHE A 484 8.08 3.49 5.84
N GLY A 485 7.04 3.26 5.04
CA GLY A 485 5.98 4.18 4.71
C GLY A 485 4.66 3.41 4.64
N ILE A 486 3.71 3.86 3.84
CA ILE A 486 2.57 3.02 3.42
C ILE A 486 3.11 1.81 2.65
N THR A 487 4.16 2.02 1.85
CA THR A 487 4.95 0.97 1.22
C THR A 487 6.34 0.87 1.86
N LEU A 488 6.96 -0.31 1.80
CA LEU A 488 8.38 -0.49 2.07
C LEU A 488 9.18 -0.11 0.81
N SER A 489 9.66 1.11 0.75
CA SER A 489 10.51 1.58 -0.34
C SER A 489 12.00 1.42 0.02
N PRO A 490 12.90 1.27 -0.97
CA PRO A 490 14.32 1.34 -0.70
C PRO A 490 14.70 2.75 -0.22
N GLU A 491 15.71 2.86 0.66
CA GLU A 491 16.34 4.15 0.96
C GLU A 491 16.78 4.82 -0.36
N PRO A 492 16.85 6.15 -0.44
CA PRO A 492 17.34 6.84 -1.65
C PRO A 492 18.72 6.33 -2.08
N TYR A 493 18.88 6.07 -3.36
CA TYR A 493 20.14 5.59 -3.94
C TYR A 493 20.34 6.13 -5.34
N GLU A 494 21.60 6.18 -5.78
CA GLU A 494 21.96 6.47 -7.17
C GLU A 494 22.40 5.21 -7.89
N ILE A 495 22.11 5.13 -9.18
CA ILE A 495 22.56 4.03 -10.06
C ILE A 495 23.12 4.59 -11.35
N CYS A 496 23.93 3.79 -12.03
CA CYS A 496 24.39 4.03 -13.38
C CYS A 496 23.67 3.10 -14.35
N ALA A 497 23.09 3.65 -15.42
CA ALA A 497 22.47 2.92 -16.53
C ALA A 497 23.37 2.99 -17.76
N ILE A 498 23.99 1.87 -18.14
CA ILE A 498 24.89 1.75 -19.30
C ILE A 498 24.10 1.10 -20.43
N SER A 499 23.99 1.78 -21.57
CA SER A 499 23.27 1.23 -22.75
C SER A 499 23.95 -0.04 -23.27
N ARG A 500 23.14 -1.04 -23.56
CA ARG A 500 23.54 -2.30 -24.21
C ARG A 500 23.33 -2.21 -25.71
#